data_ba2406bc27689959c1fa150f96d31c6c
#
_entry.id   ba2406bc27689959c1fa150f96d31c6c
#
_cell.length_a   1.000
_cell.length_b   1.000
_cell.length_c   1.000
_cell.angle_alpha   90.00
_cell.angle_beta   90.00
_cell.angle_gamma   90.00
#
_symmetry.space_group_name_H-M   'P 1'
#
loop_
_entity.id
_entity.type
_entity.pdbx_description
1 polymer ?
#
loop_
_entity_poly.entity_id
_entity_poly.type
_entity_poly.pdbx_seq_one_letter_code
_entity_poly.pdbx_strand_id
1 'polypeptide(L)'
;MLPFVIRDEVVNQKMQIQSLFPTSVGILQMDKAVSKKILAFMKSKGMRMELNISNNISIDRFVLDNDELSDIKKVLTDSVNQYFKEIINPNQDMKLYITNSWINVNKNGEAHHLHKHTNSMVSGVLYIDTCEGDTISFSNENSEVFGNLKFNDIPKTKWTVHEWDIPAINNRLIIFPSSLLHFVKPRPNTCTGSRISLSLNTWIKGDTWFAEGSPNQ
;
A
#
# COMPACT_ATOMS: atom_id res chain seq x y z
N MET A 1 36.01 -6.99 -48.27
CA MET A 1 35.06 -6.11 -47.56
C MET A 1 33.77 -6.10 -48.39
N LEU A 2 32.77 -6.88 -48.02
CA LEU A 2 31.48 -6.90 -48.70
C LEU A 2 30.63 -5.74 -48.17
N PRO A 3 29.96 -4.96 -49.03
CA PRO A 3 29.13 -3.86 -48.58
C PRO A 3 27.90 -4.41 -47.82
N PHE A 4 27.62 -3.82 -46.65
CA PHE A 4 26.44 -4.07 -45.87
C PHE A 4 25.23 -3.56 -46.68
N VAL A 5 24.49 -4.45 -47.29
CA VAL A 5 23.24 -4.10 -47.99
C VAL A 5 22.15 -4.11 -46.91
N ILE A 6 21.71 -2.95 -46.48
CA ILE A 6 20.47 -2.80 -45.71
C ILE A 6 19.33 -3.14 -46.69
N ARG A 7 18.72 -4.30 -46.56
CA ARG A 7 17.49 -4.61 -47.24
C ARG A 7 16.36 -3.82 -46.57
N ASP A 8 15.72 -2.95 -47.34
CA ASP A 8 14.50 -2.23 -46.98
C ASP A 8 13.28 -3.19 -46.96
N GLU A 9 13.35 -4.27 -46.21
CA GLU A 9 12.16 -4.95 -45.75
C GLU A 9 11.71 -4.22 -44.50
N VAL A 10 10.71 -3.32 -44.62
CA VAL A 10 9.97 -2.76 -43.51
C VAL A 10 9.21 -3.91 -42.85
N VAL A 11 9.91 -4.69 -42.05
CA VAL A 11 9.29 -5.62 -41.15
C VAL A 11 8.55 -4.76 -40.14
N ASN A 12 7.24 -4.85 -40.11
CA ASN A 12 6.36 -4.13 -39.21
C ASN A 12 6.56 -4.71 -37.77
N GLN A 13 7.74 -4.45 -37.22
CA GLN A 13 8.16 -4.96 -35.89
C GLN A 13 7.51 -4.10 -34.81
N LYS A 14 6.54 -4.66 -34.14
CA LYS A 14 5.95 -4.02 -32.96
C LYS A 14 6.98 -4.04 -31.83
N MET A 15 7.40 -2.85 -31.37
CA MET A 15 8.29 -2.72 -30.23
C MET A 15 7.66 -3.36 -28.98
N GLN A 16 8.42 -4.22 -28.29
CA GLN A 16 8.05 -4.76 -26.98
C GLN A 16 8.62 -3.86 -25.89
N ILE A 17 7.72 -3.34 -25.03
CA ILE A 17 8.11 -2.51 -23.87
C ILE A 17 7.90 -3.34 -22.61
N GLN A 18 8.98 -3.55 -21.85
CA GLN A 18 8.97 -4.27 -20.59
C GLN A 18 9.06 -3.31 -19.41
N SER A 19 8.31 -3.61 -18.33
CA SER A 19 8.47 -2.93 -17.03
C SER A 19 9.62 -3.59 -16.28
N LEU A 20 10.67 -2.83 -16.01
CA LEU A 20 11.75 -3.27 -15.13
C LEU A 20 11.53 -2.69 -13.73
N PHE A 21 11.71 -3.54 -12.70
CA PHE A 21 11.60 -3.13 -11.29
C PHE A 21 10.24 -2.51 -10.91
N PRO A 22 9.12 -3.17 -11.23
CA PRO A 22 7.80 -2.65 -10.88
C PRO A 22 7.61 -2.59 -9.37
N THR A 23 6.99 -1.52 -8.87
CA THR A 23 6.52 -1.45 -7.49
C THR A 23 5.18 -2.18 -7.38
N SER A 24 5.07 -3.11 -6.44
CA SER A 24 3.87 -3.91 -6.24
C SER A 24 2.96 -3.30 -5.17
N VAL A 25 1.65 -3.35 -5.41
CA VAL A 25 0.61 -3.05 -4.40
C VAL A 25 -0.44 -4.16 -4.46
N GLY A 26 -0.66 -4.82 -3.32
CA GLY A 26 -1.71 -5.84 -3.18
C GLY A 26 -3.06 -5.19 -2.87
N ILE A 27 -4.13 -5.65 -3.51
CA ILE A 27 -5.50 -5.18 -3.27
C ILE A 27 -6.38 -6.40 -3.02
N LEU A 28 -7.04 -6.43 -1.86
CA LEU A 28 -7.95 -7.51 -1.48
C LEU A 28 -9.28 -6.92 -1.00
N GLN A 29 -10.40 -7.42 -1.53
CA GLN A 29 -11.73 -7.09 -1.03
C GLN A 29 -12.13 -8.09 0.03
N MET A 30 -12.34 -7.62 1.26
CA MET A 30 -12.71 -8.45 2.41
C MET A 30 -14.23 -8.52 2.58
N ASP A 31 -14.69 -9.44 3.45
CA ASP A 31 -16.10 -9.55 3.83
C ASP A 31 -16.59 -8.28 4.55
N LYS A 32 -17.83 -7.91 4.30
CA LYS A 32 -18.49 -6.75 4.91
C LYS A 32 -18.62 -6.84 6.44
N ALA A 33 -18.56 -8.05 7.01
CA ALA A 33 -18.60 -8.26 8.45
C ALA A 33 -17.38 -7.67 9.17
N VAL A 34 -16.23 -7.55 8.48
CA VAL A 34 -14.98 -7.02 9.05
C VAL A 34 -15.15 -5.57 9.49
N SER A 35 -15.61 -4.67 8.60
CA SER A 35 -15.85 -3.27 8.96
C SER A 35 -16.88 -3.11 10.07
N LYS A 36 -17.97 -3.86 10.01
CA LYS A 36 -19.00 -3.84 11.05
C LYS A 36 -18.44 -4.20 12.42
N LYS A 37 -17.60 -5.22 12.50
CA LYS A 37 -16.98 -5.67 13.74
C LYS A 37 -16.02 -4.61 14.30
N ILE A 38 -15.19 -4.00 13.45
CA ILE A 38 -14.26 -2.94 13.88
C ILE A 38 -15.03 -1.71 14.36
N LEU A 39 -16.09 -1.28 13.67
CA LEU A 39 -16.92 -0.16 14.13
C LEU A 39 -17.61 -0.44 15.46
N ALA A 40 -18.12 -1.66 15.65
CA ALA A 40 -18.70 -2.08 16.92
C ALA A 40 -17.67 -2.07 18.05
N PHE A 41 -16.46 -2.57 17.79
CA PHE A 41 -15.33 -2.54 18.71
C PHE A 41 -14.94 -1.10 19.10
N MET A 42 -14.77 -0.20 18.14
CA MET A 42 -14.44 1.21 18.40
C MET A 42 -15.47 1.87 19.31
N LYS A 43 -16.76 1.58 19.08
CA LYS A 43 -17.87 2.10 19.88
C LYS A 43 -17.87 1.51 21.30
N SER A 44 -17.71 0.19 21.44
CA SER A 44 -17.75 -0.50 22.75
C SER A 44 -16.62 -0.09 23.66
N LYS A 45 -15.42 0.17 23.10
CA LYS A 45 -14.25 0.60 23.87
C LYS A 45 -14.19 2.10 24.14
N GLY A 46 -15.10 2.90 23.56
CA GLY A 46 -14.99 4.36 23.63
C GLY A 46 -13.62 4.83 23.14
N MET A 47 -13.19 4.35 21.95
CA MET A 47 -11.83 4.51 21.43
C MET A 47 -11.39 5.98 21.45
N ARG A 48 -10.31 6.27 22.17
CA ARG A 48 -9.76 7.61 22.29
C ARG A 48 -8.85 7.90 21.09
N MET A 49 -9.03 9.09 20.54
CA MET A 49 -8.27 9.60 19.39
C MET A 49 -7.41 10.79 19.83
N GLU A 50 -6.30 11.00 19.14
CA GLU A 50 -5.48 12.19 19.27
C GLU A 50 -5.23 12.82 17.91
N LEU A 51 -4.95 14.11 17.87
CA LEU A 51 -4.62 14.83 16.65
C LEU A 51 -3.24 14.39 16.16
N ASN A 52 -3.19 13.97 14.90
CA ASN A 52 -1.96 13.72 14.15
C ASN A 52 -1.91 14.74 13.01
N ILE A 53 -0.86 15.47 12.83
CA ILE A 53 -0.62 16.56 11.85
C ILE A 53 -1.90 17.12 11.18
N SER A 54 -2.66 16.32 10.44
CA SER A 54 -3.85 16.75 9.67
C SER A 54 -5.02 15.75 9.69
N ASN A 55 -5.02 14.79 10.59
CA ASN A 55 -6.10 13.84 10.84
C ASN A 55 -6.10 13.38 12.30
N ASN A 56 -7.05 12.53 12.68
CA ASN A 56 -7.07 11.90 13.99
C ASN A 56 -6.63 10.44 13.92
N ILE A 57 -5.90 10.01 14.95
CA ILE A 57 -5.37 8.66 15.05
C ILE A 57 -5.68 8.07 16.43
N SER A 58 -5.94 6.77 16.53
CA SER A 58 -6.18 6.15 17.83
C SER A 58 -4.95 6.28 18.74
N ILE A 59 -5.16 6.56 20.04
CA ILE A 59 -4.08 6.54 21.05
C ILE A 59 -3.50 5.13 21.18
N ASP A 60 -4.38 4.12 21.13
CA ASP A 60 -3.95 2.72 21.04
C ASP A 60 -3.28 2.46 19.67
N ARG A 61 -2.02 2.02 19.71
CA ARG A 61 -1.19 1.66 18.55
C ARG A 61 -1.12 0.14 18.34
N PHE A 62 -1.88 -0.62 19.10
CA PHE A 62 -1.94 -2.07 19.07
C PHE A 62 -3.39 -2.57 18.99
N VAL A 63 -4.21 -1.87 18.21
CA VAL A 63 -5.66 -2.12 18.11
C VAL A 63 -5.98 -3.58 17.81
N LEU A 64 -5.20 -4.23 16.95
CA LEU A 64 -5.37 -5.64 16.58
C LEU A 64 -4.91 -6.63 17.67
N ASP A 65 -4.28 -6.17 18.75
CA ASP A 65 -3.88 -7.02 19.87
C ASP A 65 -5.02 -7.22 20.89
N ASN A 66 -6.14 -6.55 20.68
CA ASN A 66 -7.35 -6.78 21.48
C ASN A 66 -8.00 -8.13 21.09
N ASP A 67 -8.32 -8.94 22.08
CA ASP A 67 -8.88 -10.30 21.90
C ASP A 67 -10.13 -10.31 21.01
N GLU A 68 -10.97 -9.27 21.12
CA GLU A 68 -12.18 -9.13 20.30
C GLU A 68 -11.91 -9.03 18.80
N LEU A 69 -10.68 -8.66 18.40
CA LEU A 69 -10.24 -8.53 17.01
C LEU A 69 -9.26 -9.62 16.56
N SER A 70 -9.08 -10.67 17.36
CA SER A 70 -8.11 -11.75 17.09
C SER A 70 -8.33 -12.46 15.76
N ASP A 71 -9.57 -12.69 15.35
CA ASP A 71 -9.92 -13.26 14.05
C ASP A 71 -9.59 -12.31 12.89
N ILE A 72 -9.84 -10.99 13.06
CA ILE A 72 -9.47 -9.98 12.07
C ILE A 72 -7.93 -9.91 11.97
N LYS A 73 -7.23 -9.88 13.12
CA LYS A 73 -5.77 -9.92 13.13
C LYS A 73 -5.22 -11.11 12.36
N LYS A 74 -5.82 -12.30 12.58
CA LYS A 74 -5.43 -13.50 11.85
C LYS A 74 -5.60 -13.34 10.34
N VAL A 75 -6.75 -12.90 9.87
CA VAL A 75 -7.03 -12.70 8.45
C VAL A 75 -6.08 -11.68 7.82
N LEU A 76 -5.81 -10.56 8.51
CA LEU A 76 -4.87 -9.55 8.03
C LEU A 76 -3.42 -10.07 8.00
N THR A 77 -3.02 -10.86 9.01
CA THR A 77 -1.70 -11.52 9.03
C THR A 77 -1.55 -12.51 7.88
N ASP A 78 -2.57 -13.32 7.62
CA ASP A 78 -2.58 -14.25 6.48
C ASP A 78 -2.48 -13.49 5.14
N SER A 79 -3.19 -12.36 5.01
CA SER A 79 -3.18 -11.54 3.79
C SER A 79 -1.80 -10.90 3.52
N VAL A 80 -1.13 -10.36 4.55
CA VAL A 80 0.23 -9.80 4.36
C VAL A 80 1.26 -10.89 4.07
N ASN A 81 1.09 -12.10 4.62
CA ASN A 81 1.96 -13.22 4.30
C ASN A 81 1.71 -13.76 2.89
N GLN A 82 0.46 -13.76 2.41
CA GLN A 82 0.17 -14.08 1.02
C GLN A 82 0.88 -13.07 0.10
N TYR A 83 0.72 -11.77 0.33
CA TYR A 83 1.42 -10.74 -0.43
C TYR A 83 2.94 -10.91 -0.41
N PHE A 84 3.52 -11.17 0.77
CA PHE A 84 4.96 -11.39 0.93
C PHE A 84 5.44 -12.59 0.12
N LYS A 85 4.70 -13.69 0.16
CA LYS A 85 5.01 -14.89 -0.62
C LYS A 85 4.93 -14.63 -2.12
N GLU A 86 3.93 -13.92 -2.60
CA GLU A 86 3.74 -13.59 -4.02
C GLU A 86 4.87 -12.71 -4.58
N ILE A 87 5.40 -11.79 -3.77
CA ILE A 87 6.37 -10.78 -4.20
C ILE A 87 7.81 -11.23 -3.96
N ILE A 88 8.11 -11.79 -2.79
CA ILE A 88 9.48 -12.16 -2.38
C ILE A 88 9.74 -13.65 -2.63
N ASN A 89 8.72 -14.49 -2.44
CA ASN A 89 8.81 -15.94 -2.56
C ASN A 89 10.05 -16.53 -1.86
N PRO A 90 10.24 -16.30 -0.56
CA PRO A 90 11.45 -16.72 0.15
C PRO A 90 11.58 -18.25 0.17
N ASN A 91 12.81 -18.74 0.02
CA ASN A 91 13.11 -20.16 0.12
C ASN A 91 13.13 -20.67 1.57
N GLN A 92 13.28 -19.77 2.54
CA GLN A 92 13.31 -20.06 3.97
C GLN A 92 11.91 -19.95 4.58
N ASP A 93 11.72 -20.55 5.77
CA ASP A 93 10.49 -20.38 6.56
C ASP A 93 10.44 -18.98 7.19
N MET A 94 10.24 -17.98 6.34
CA MET A 94 10.10 -16.58 6.72
C MET A 94 8.65 -16.15 6.65
N LYS A 95 8.21 -15.43 7.66
CA LYS A 95 6.83 -14.90 7.76
C LYS A 95 6.84 -13.48 8.28
N LEU A 96 5.85 -12.74 7.90
CA LEU A 96 5.56 -11.43 8.48
C LEU A 96 4.63 -11.58 9.69
N TYR A 97 4.86 -10.75 10.70
CA TYR A 97 3.93 -10.56 11.81
C TYR A 97 3.60 -9.07 11.96
N ILE A 98 2.40 -8.77 12.42
CA ILE A 98 1.95 -7.39 12.64
C ILE A 98 2.65 -6.88 13.91
N THR A 99 3.37 -5.76 13.79
CA THR A 99 4.10 -5.11 14.90
C THR A 99 3.25 -4.08 15.61
N ASN A 100 2.47 -3.31 14.86
CA ASN A 100 1.55 -2.31 15.39
C ASN A 100 0.38 -2.09 14.44
N SER A 101 -0.69 -1.54 14.98
CA SER A 101 -1.92 -1.26 14.24
C SER A 101 -2.71 -0.14 14.90
N TRP A 102 -3.33 0.73 14.11
CA TRP A 102 -4.05 1.89 14.62
C TRP A 102 -5.20 2.27 13.69
N ILE A 103 -6.17 2.99 14.27
CA ILE A 103 -7.29 3.56 13.51
C ILE A 103 -6.95 4.99 13.11
N ASN A 104 -7.24 5.33 11.86
CA ASN A 104 -7.25 6.71 11.37
C ASN A 104 -8.69 7.16 11.15
N VAL A 105 -8.96 8.41 11.49
CA VAL A 105 -10.24 9.08 11.23
C VAL A 105 -9.96 10.41 10.55
N ASN A 106 -10.49 10.59 9.34
CA ASN A 106 -10.37 11.82 8.56
C ASN A 106 -11.76 12.42 8.35
N LYS A 107 -11.95 13.66 8.77
CA LYS A 107 -13.13 14.48 8.45
C LYS A 107 -12.95 15.12 7.07
N ASN A 108 -14.00 15.80 6.60
CA ASN A 108 -13.94 16.56 5.34
C ASN A 108 -12.82 17.61 5.40
N GLY A 109 -12.07 17.76 4.32
CA GLY A 109 -10.91 18.63 4.23
C GLY A 109 -9.64 18.11 4.91
N GLU A 110 -9.72 17.10 5.79
CA GLU A 110 -8.56 16.50 6.42
C GLU A 110 -7.82 15.59 5.43
N ALA A 111 -6.49 15.59 5.55
CA ALA A 111 -5.56 14.88 4.69
C ALA A 111 -4.65 13.96 5.53
N HIS A 112 -3.75 13.26 4.89
CA HIS A 112 -2.59 12.66 5.55
C HIS A 112 -1.35 13.00 4.73
N HIS A 113 -0.32 13.53 5.37
CA HIS A 113 0.88 14.02 4.71
C HIS A 113 1.64 12.91 3.98
N LEU A 114 2.47 13.29 3.03
CA LEU A 114 3.37 12.38 2.32
C LEU A 114 4.39 11.78 3.29
N HIS A 115 4.44 10.45 3.38
CA HIS A 115 5.32 9.74 4.29
C HIS A 115 5.60 8.31 3.83
N LYS A 116 6.51 7.66 4.51
CA LYS A 116 6.80 6.23 4.46
C LYS A 116 6.96 5.70 5.89
N HIS A 117 6.87 4.39 6.08
CA HIS A 117 6.99 3.80 7.40
C HIS A 117 8.41 3.28 7.62
N THR A 118 9.06 3.76 8.67
CA THR A 118 10.35 3.24 9.15
C THR A 118 10.11 2.01 10.04
N ASN A 119 11.12 1.14 10.16
CA ASN A 119 11.05 -0.08 10.97
C ASN A 119 9.83 -0.97 10.62
N SER A 120 9.50 -1.03 9.35
CA SER A 120 8.45 -1.89 8.82
C SER A 120 8.85 -2.38 7.43
N MET A 121 8.49 -3.62 7.10
CA MET A 121 8.75 -4.21 5.79
C MET A 121 7.58 -4.02 4.84
N VAL A 122 6.40 -4.36 5.31
CA VAL A 122 5.14 -4.25 4.58
C VAL A 122 4.13 -3.54 5.45
N SER A 123 3.44 -2.58 4.88
CA SER A 123 2.34 -1.85 5.52
C SER A 123 1.02 -2.22 4.84
N GLY A 124 -0.05 -2.11 5.59
CA GLY A 124 -1.40 -2.33 5.08
C GLY A 124 -2.38 -1.29 5.61
N VAL A 125 -3.39 -1.00 4.81
CA VAL A 125 -4.52 -0.17 5.20
C VAL A 125 -5.82 -0.84 4.80
N LEU A 126 -6.68 -1.10 5.79
CA LEU A 126 -8.04 -1.61 5.62
C LEU A 126 -9.01 -0.46 5.75
N TYR A 127 -9.80 -0.20 4.73
CA TYR A 127 -10.83 0.84 4.74
C TYR A 127 -12.12 0.31 5.37
N ILE A 128 -12.63 1.05 6.36
CA ILE A 128 -13.76 0.64 7.20
C ILE A 128 -15.02 1.45 6.84
N ASP A 129 -14.87 2.76 6.73
CA ASP A 129 -15.93 3.67 6.31
C ASP A 129 -15.37 4.72 5.36
N THR A 130 -15.94 4.77 4.16
CA THR A 130 -15.46 5.62 3.06
C THR A 130 -16.62 6.20 2.26
N CYS A 131 -16.35 7.24 1.49
CA CYS A 131 -17.28 7.73 0.47
C CYS A 131 -16.64 7.74 -0.92
N GLU A 132 -17.43 7.98 -1.94
CA GLU A 132 -16.95 8.16 -3.30
C GLU A 132 -15.96 9.33 -3.37
N GLY A 133 -14.81 9.11 -4.02
CA GLY A 133 -13.73 10.08 -4.12
C GLY A 133 -12.65 9.94 -3.03
N ASP A 134 -12.88 9.14 -1.97
CA ASP A 134 -11.79 8.79 -1.05
C ASP A 134 -10.72 7.96 -1.75
N THR A 135 -9.44 8.30 -1.57
CA THR A 135 -8.28 7.59 -2.17
C THR A 135 -7.13 7.46 -1.20
N ILE A 136 -6.23 6.54 -1.51
CA ILE A 136 -4.82 6.59 -1.10
C ILE A 136 -3.98 6.88 -2.35
N SER A 137 -3.01 7.77 -2.22
CA SER A 137 -2.12 8.16 -3.31
C SER A 137 -0.71 7.65 -3.02
N PHE A 138 -0.10 7.04 -4.02
CA PHE A 138 1.30 6.62 -3.98
C PHE A 138 2.13 7.55 -4.85
N SER A 139 3.30 7.96 -4.36
CA SER A 139 4.22 8.84 -5.07
C SER A 139 5.43 8.06 -5.57
N ASN A 140 5.83 8.34 -6.81
CA ASN A 140 7.02 7.78 -7.39
C ASN A 140 8.21 8.74 -7.20
N GLU A 141 9.15 8.38 -6.32
CA GLU A 141 10.38 9.17 -6.11
C GLU A 141 11.28 9.20 -7.35
N ASN A 142 11.18 8.19 -8.22
CA ASN A 142 12.01 8.04 -9.43
C ASN A 142 11.26 8.49 -10.71
N SER A 143 10.40 9.48 -10.59
CA SER A 143 9.55 9.93 -11.70
C SER A 143 10.29 10.61 -12.86
N GLU A 144 11.57 10.90 -12.71
CA GLU A 144 12.40 11.55 -13.73
C GLU A 144 13.00 10.53 -14.72
N VAL A 145 12.20 9.62 -15.26
CA VAL A 145 12.65 8.57 -16.19
C VAL A 145 13.31 9.17 -17.43
N PHE A 146 12.91 10.38 -17.83
CA PHE A 146 13.44 11.09 -18.99
C PHE A 146 14.21 12.36 -18.63
N GLY A 147 14.72 12.44 -17.40
CA GLY A 147 15.46 13.62 -16.92
C GLY A 147 14.56 14.84 -16.69
N ASN A 148 15.10 16.02 -16.87
CA ASN A 148 14.41 17.30 -16.61
C ASN A 148 13.43 17.74 -17.70
N LEU A 149 12.98 16.83 -18.57
CA LEU A 149 12.00 17.17 -19.60
C LEU A 149 10.61 17.30 -18.99
N LYS A 150 10.02 18.48 -19.11
CA LYS A 150 8.64 18.76 -18.73
C LYS A 150 7.78 18.75 -20.00
N PHE A 151 6.81 17.87 -20.02
CA PHE A 151 5.80 17.83 -21.08
C PHE A 151 4.52 18.45 -20.55
N ASN A 152 3.92 19.38 -21.30
CA ASN A 152 2.59 19.89 -21.03
C ASN A 152 1.57 18.94 -21.65
N ASP A 153 0.50 18.66 -20.92
CA ASP A 153 -0.70 17.95 -21.38
C ASP A 153 -0.50 16.54 -21.98
N ILE A 154 0.45 15.78 -21.45
CA ILE A 154 0.60 14.38 -21.84
C ILE A 154 -0.40 13.49 -21.10
N PRO A 155 -0.98 12.48 -21.78
CA PRO A 155 -1.82 11.49 -21.11
C PRO A 155 -1.06 10.77 -19.98
N LYS A 156 -1.68 10.61 -18.83
CA LYS A 156 -1.12 9.84 -17.72
C LYS A 156 -1.04 8.36 -18.11
N THR A 157 0.15 7.83 -18.14
CA THR A 157 0.42 6.41 -18.36
C THR A 157 1.20 5.87 -17.17
N LYS A 158 1.31 4.55 -17.05
CA LYS A 158 2.16 3.93 -16.02
C LYS A 158 3.64 4.36 -16.09
N TRP A 159 4.07 4.99 -17.20
CA TRP A 159 5.43 5.46 -17.42
C TRP A 159 5.65 6.93 -17.09
N THR A 160 4.56 7.72 -17.12
CA THR A 160 4.63 9.19 -16.98
C THR A 160 3.92 9.72 -15.75
N VAL A 161 3.23 8.86 -15.02
CA VAL A 161 2.51 9.26 -13.82
C VAL A 161 3.45 9.38 -12.61
N HIS A 162 3.40 10.53 -11.94
CA HIS A 162 4.14 10.77 -10.70
C HIS A 162 3.39 10.29 -9.46
N GLU A 163 2.06 10.28 -9.52
CA GLU A 163 1.19 9.87 -8.43
C GLU A 163 0.14 8.89 -8.95
N TRP A 164 -0.05 7.81 -8.21
CA TRP A 164 -1.07 6.81 -8.51
C TRP A 164 -2.11 6.76 -7.42
N ASP A 165 -3.36 7.08 -7.77
CA ASP A 165 -4.48 7.04 -6.85
C ASP A 165 -5.17 5.67 -6.88
N ILE A 166 -5.35 5.06 -5.72
CA ILE A 166 -6.17 3.85 -5.56
C ILE A 166 -7.41 4.21 -4.76
N PRO A 167 -8.62 3.93 -5.29
CA PRO A 167 -9.86 4.21 -4.59
C PRO A 167 -9.94 3.48 -3.23
N ALA A 168 -10.24 4.23 -2.18
CA ALA A 168 -10.56 3.72 -0.87
C ALA A 168 -12.02 3.27 -0.85
N ILE A 169 -12.25 1.95 -0.75
CA ILE A 169 -13.57 1.34 -0.77
C ILE A 169 -13.76 0.54 0.51
N ASN A 170 -14.95 0.57 1.09
CA ASN A 170 -15.26 -0.18 2.30
C ASN A 170 -14.86 -1.66 2.19
N ASN A 171 -14.19 -2.16 3.22
CA ASN A 171 -13.63 -3.52 3.31
C ASN A 171 -12.52 -3.82 2.29
N ARG A 172 -11.93 -2.81 1.65
CA ARG A 172 -10.74 -2.99 0.83
C ARG A 172 -9.49 -2.91 1.71
N LEU A 173 -8.68 -3.95 1.64
CA LEU A 173 -7.33 -3.97 2.19
C LEU A 173 -6.34 -3.66 1.06
N ILE A 174 -5.47 -2.68 1.28
CA ILE A 174 -4.35 -2.33 0.39
C ILE A 174 -3.06 -2.62 1.14
N ILE A 175 -2.16 -3.38 0.51
CA ILE A 175 -0.88 -3.83 1.08
C ILE A 175 0.24 -3.34 0.16
N PHE A 176 1.31 -2.80 0.74
CA PHE A 176 2.41 -2.20 -0.04
C PHE A 176 3.73 -2.25 0.75
N PRO A 177 4.88 -2.14 0.06
CA PRO A 177 6.17 -1.98 0.72
C PRO A 177 6.16 -0.74 1.63
N SER A 178 6.60 -0.88 2.88
CA SER A 178 6.59 0.23 3.85
C SER A 178 7.45 1.42 3.42
N SER A 179 8.43 1.20 2.56
CA SER A 179 9.28 2.23 1.96
C SER A 179 8.60 3.04 0.86
N LEU A 180 7.44 2.58 0.35
CA LEU A 180 6.72 3.28 -0.71
C LEU A 180 6.08 4.55 -0.15
N LEU A 181 6.45 5.70 -0.72
CA LEU A 181 5.87 6.99 -0.36
C LEU A 181 4.38 7.02 -0.67
N HIS A 182 3.60 7.41 0.32
CA HIS A 182 2.15 7.51 0.18
C HIS A 182 1.57 8.64 1.03
N PHE A 183 0.38 9.06 0.65
CA PHE A 183 -0.34 10.13 1.31
C PHE A 183 -1.84 10.01 1.03
N VAL A 184 -2.62 10.86 1.66
CA VAL A 184 -4.05 10.97 1.42
C VAL A 184 -4.40 12.41 1.12
N LYS A 185 -5.03 12.63 -0.02
CA LYS A 185 -5.53 13.93 -0.44
C LYS A 185 -6.62 14.43 0.52
N PRO A 186 -6.81 15.76 0.61
CA PRO A 186 -7.92 16.30 1.38
C PRO A 186 -9.24 15.61 1.01
N ARG A 187 -9.97 15.15 2.04
CA ARG A 187 -11.23 14.44 1.84
C ARG A 187 -12.26 15.38 1.18
N PRO A 188 -13.01 14.94 0.16
CA PRO A 188 -14.00 15.77 -0.51
C PRO A 188 -15.05 16.32 0.46
N ASN A 189 -15.40 17.60 0.31
CA ASN A 189 -16.44 18.26 1.12
C ASN A 189 -17.85 17.72 0.85
N THR A 190 -18.04 16.99 -0.24
CA THR A 190 -19.31 16.33 -0.60
C THR A 190 -19.58 15.07 0.23
N CYS A 191 -18.56 14.55 0.92
CA CYS A 191 -18.69 13.36 1.75
C CYS A 191 -19.44 13.66 3.05
N THR A 192 -20.26 12.73 3.50
CA THR A 192 -20.86 12.76 4.83
C THR A 192 -20.07 11.87 5.79
N GLY A 193 -20.11 12.16 7.09
CA GLY A 193 -19.38 11.39 8.12
C GLY A 193 -17.87 11.55 8.02
N SER A 194 -17.12 10.52 8.44
CA SER A 194 -15.66 10.51 8.45
C SER A 194 -15.16 9.29 7.69
N ARG A 195 -14.00 9.40 7.01
CA ARG A 195 -13.30 8.23 6.53
C ARG A 195 -12.60 7.55 7.70
N ILE A 196 -12.84 6.26 7.86
CA ILE A 196 -12.23 5.44 8.91
C ILE A 196 -11.41 4.34 8.24
N SER A 197 -10.17 4.18 8.66
CA SER A 197 -9.31 3.09 8.21
C SER A 197 -8.50 2.52 9.38
N LEU A 198 -8.15 1.23 9.28
CA LEU A 198 -7.22 0.54 10.16
C LEU A 198 -5.93 0.33 9.40
N SER A 199 -4.84 0.89 9.91
CA SER A 199 -3.50 0.71 9.38
C SER A 199 -2.72 -0.30 10.20
N LEU A 200 -1.78 -0.98 9.55
CA LEU A 200 -0.87 -1.92 10.19
C LEU A 200 0.53 -1.85 9.59
N ASN A 201 1.51 -2.18 10.41
CA ASN A 201 2.89 -2.40 10.02
C ASN A 201 3.32 -3.81 10.36
N THR A 202 4.32 -4.32 9.65
CA THR A 202 4.81 -5.68 9.84
C THR A 202 6.32 -5.73 9.94
N TRP A 203 6.81 -6.79 10.57
CA TRP A 203 8.21 -7.15 10.54
C TRP A 203 8.38 -8.63 10.22
N ILE A 204 9.59 -9.01 9.81
CA ILE A 204 9.94 -10.37 9.45
C ILE A 204 10.30 -11.19 10.68
N LYS A 205 9.92 -12.47 10.70
CA LYS A 205 10.42 -13.51 11.62
C LYS A 205 10.73 -14.77 10.84
N GLY A 206 11.63 -15.58 11.37
CA GLY A 206 12.11 -16.80 10.76
C GLY A 206 13.60 -16.75 10.52
N ASP A 207 14.13 -17.76 9.83
CA ASP A 207 15.54 -17.82 9.52
C ASP A 207 15.86 -16.84 8.37
N THR A 208 16.55 -15.76 8.72
CA THR A 208 17.00 -14.72 7.77
C THR A 208 18.51 -14.83 7.51
N TRP A 209 19.17 -15.83 8.06
CA TRP A 209 20.61 -15.97 7.92
C TRP A 209 21.00 -16.76 6.67
N PHE A 210 21.86 -16.17 5.87
CA PHE A 210 22.61 -16.86 4.82
C PHE A 210 23.99 -17.22 5.38
N ALA A 211 24.30 -18.52 5.48
CA ALA A 211 25.68 -18.93 5.75
C ALA A 211 26.56 -18.44 4.60
N GLU A 212 27.61 -17.67 4.92
CA GLU A 212 28.65 -17.32 3.95
C GLU A 212 29.20 -18.63 3.34
N GLY A 213 29.12 -18.78 2.01
CA GLY A 213 29.58 -19.97 1.31
C GLY A 213 28.47 -20.90 0.80
N SER A 214 27.21 -20.52 0.85
CA SER A 214 26.17 -21.26 0.13
C SER A 214 26.45 -21.29 -1.38
N PRO A 215 26.38 -22.46 -2.03
CA PRO A 215 26.77 -22.62 -3.44
C PRO A 215 25.81 -21.98 -4.45
N ASN A 216 24.85 -21.16 -4.02
CA ASN A 216 23.84 -20.50 -4.83
C ASN A 216 23.93 -18.96 -4.78
N GLN A 217 25.13 -18.41 -4.62
CA GLN A 217 25.40 -16.99 -4.89
C GLN A 217 25.83 -16.78 -6.34
#